data_2d21a95ec10dcd7dd4434eb52abad956
#
_entry.id   2d21a95ec10dcd7dd4434eb52abad956
#
_cell.length_a   1.000
_cell.length_b   1.000
_cell.length_c   1.000
_cell.angle_alpha   90.00
_cell.angle_beta   90.00
_cell.angle_gamma   90.00
#
_symmetry.space_group_name_H-M   'P 1'
#
loop_
_entity.id
_entity.type
_entity.pdbx_description
1 polymer ?
#
loop_
_entity_poly.entity_id
_entity_poly.type
_entity_poly.pdbx_seq_one_letter_code
_entity_poly.pdbx_strand_id
1 'polypeptide(L)'
;MPIVAGIDEAGYGPTLGPFVLSKVVMGIPDEYHHEINIWHVLKDAISDKIQRRGNRIVVNDSKKLYQQKTGLKMLEEAVLSFIWHTKGPVTKFTDLLKLLSDYDEDVFDKYPWYKGRDLDLPVASNVSAIMNYADLFKHTAVLQDVSILEIKSHFLCVSEINRQIELDGNKSLLLFKSCIRHLKEIFEHYGKHKPKVLIDKHGGRNYYENLLSQNFEGCKVDSITEGNPLSTYNINNENRKMDVSFIIGADSKYFPTALASMFSKYIRELFIKLFNSFWQVKVQDLKPTAGYPEDARRFLSQIHDIRSKLNISDNILIRVK
;
A
#
# COMPACT_ATOMS: atom_id res chain seq x y z
N MET A 1 11.92 -4.88 -22.67
CA MET A 1 11.79 -4.05 -21.44
C MET A 1 11.50 -4.97 -20.27
N PRO A 2 12.41 -5.12 -19.33
CA PRO A 2 12.20 -5.88 -18.10
C PRO A 2 11.13 -5.26 -17.23
N ILE A 3 10.43 -6.12 -16.49
CA ILE A 3 9.38 -5.70 -15.57
C ILE A 3 9.80 -5.99 -14.13
N VAL A 4 9.68 -4.98 -13.29
CA VAL A 4 9.89 -5.07 -11.85
C VAL A 4 8.63 -4.62 -11.11
N ALA A 5 8.27 -5.34 -10.05
CA ALA A 5 7.12 -4.97 -9.22
C ALA A 5 7.50 -4.93 -7.74
N GLY A 6 6.82 -4.09 -7.00
CA GLY A 6 6.90 -4.02 -5.54
C GLY A 6 5.53 -4.22 -4.91
N ILE A 7 5.50 -4.91 -3.78
CA ILE A 7 4.29 -5.08 -2.96
C ILE A 7 4.64 -4.76 -1.51
N ASP A 8 3.82 -3.93 -0.87
CA ASP A 8 3.96 -3.62 0.56
C ASP A 8 2.62 -3.17 1.17
N GLU A 9 2.52 -3.26 2.51
CA GLU A 9 1.30 -3.00 3.24
C GLU A 9 1.40 -1.83 4.21
N ALA A 10 0.22 -1.34 4.62
CA ALA A 10 0.05 -0.47 5.77
C ALA A 10 -1.11 -0.94 6.65
N GLY A 11 -0.89 -0.90 7.96
CA GLY A 11 -1.95 -1.20 8.89
C GLY A 11 -2.06 -2.66 9.31
N TYR A 12 -1.00 -3.45 9.29
CA TYR A 12 -1.00 -4.82 9.81
C TYR A 12 -1.09 -4.85 11.35
N GLY A 13 -0.35 -4.00 12.06
CA GLY A 13 -0.30 -3.97 13.52
C GLY A 13 -1.42 -3.24 14.28
N PRO A 14 -2.13 -2.23 13.72
CA PRO A 14 -3.18 -1.49 14.41
C PRO A 14 -4.38 -2.33 14.85
N THR A 15 -5.07 -1.87 15.90
CA THR A 15 -6.34 -2.37 16.42
C THR A 15 -7.55 -1.74 15.72
N LEU A 16 -7.40 -0.50 15.22
CA LEU A 16 -8.47 0.25 14.55
C LEU A 16 -8.10 0.60 13.12
N GLY A 17 -9.13 0.77 12.28
CA GLY A 17 -9.02 1.19 10.89
C GLY A 17 -8.66 0.05 9.92
N PRO A 18 -8.59 0.30 8.60
CA PRO A 18 -8.41 -0.73 7.60
C PRO A 18 -6.95 -1.21 7.49
N PHE A 19 -6.79 -2.40 6.92
CA PHE A 19 -5.56 -2.90 6.35
C PHE A 19 -5.52 -2.55 4.87
N VAL A 20 -4.38 -2.12 4.34
CA VAL A 20 -4.20 -1.77 2.93
C VAL A 20 -2.92 -2.42 2.42
N LEU A 21 -2.98 -3.04 1.25
CA LEU A 21 -1.84 -3.60 0.54
C LEU A 21 -1.84 -3.06 -0.88
N SER A 22 -0.70 -2.57 -1.35
CA SER A 22 -0.55 -2.03 -2.71
C SER A 22 0.52 -2.75 -3.50
N LYS A 23 0.36 -2.75 -4.83
CA LYS A 23 1.40 -3.14 -5.78
C LYS A 23 1.71 -1.98 -6.71
N VAL A 24 2.97 -1.89 -7.12
CA VAL A 24 3.44 -1.02 -8.20
C VAL A 24 4.22 -1.88 -9.19
N VAL A 25 3.86 -1.83 -10.46
CA VAL A 25 4.52 -2.55 -11.56
C VAL A 25 5.14 -1.54 -12.49
N MET A 26 6.42 -1.72 -12.81
CA MET A 26 7.22 -0.81 -13.62
C MET A 26 7.92 -1.55 -14.74
N GLY A 27 7.99 -0.90 -15.90
CA GLY A 27 8.91 -1.23 -16.96
C GLY A 27 10.18 -0.40 -16.83
N ILE A 28 11.31 -1.02 -17.07
CA ILE A 28 12.64 -0.41 -16.94
C ILE A 28 13.50 -0.72 -18.17
N PRO A 29 14.52 0.10 -18.48
CA PRO A 29 15.43 -0.16 -19.58
C PRO A 29 16.18 -1.50 -19.44
N ASP A 30 16.49 -2.13 -20.57
CA ASP A 30 17.11 -3.46 -20.61
C ASP A 30 18.50 -3.50 -19.93
N GLU A 31 19.23 -2.41 -19.94
CA GLU A 31 20.56 -2.28 -19.33
C GLU A 31 20.58 -2.43 -17.79
N TYR A 32 19.40 -2.29 -17.14
CA TYR A 32 19.27 -2.36 -15.68
C TYR A 32 18.83 -3.72 -15.14
N HIS A 33 19.00 -4.79 -15.90
CA HIS A 33 18.51 -6.15 -15.56
C HIS A 33 18.95 -6.71 -14.20
N HIS A 34 20.13 -6.36 -13.68
CA HIS A 34 20.75 -7.07 -12.56
C HIS A 34 20.81 -6.28 -11.24
N GLU A 35 21.00 -4.96 -11.30
CA GLU A 35 21.04 -4.10 -10.11
C GLU A 35 20.26 -2.81 -10.35
N ILE A 36 18.94 -2.88 -10.11
CA ILE A 36 18.03 -1.78 -10.42
C ILE A 36 18.05 -0.76 -9.29
N ASN A 37 18.91 0.24 -9.39
CA ASN A 37 18.76 1.44 -8.58
C ASN A 37 17.90 2.48 -9.31
N ILE A 38 16.58 2.30 -9.29
CA ILE A 38 15.62 3.20 -9.96
C ILE A 38 15.72 4.64 -9.43
N TRP A 39 16.08 4.86 -8.16
CA TRP A 39 16.36 6.20 -7.64
C TRP A 39 17.50 6.90 -8.40
N HIS A 40 18.54 6.14 -8.77
CA HIS A 40 19.64 6.69 -9.55
C HIS A 40 19.22 7.00 -10.98
N VAL A 41 18.45 6.13 -11.60
CA VAL A 41 17.91 6.33 -12.96
C VAL A 41 17.01 7.56 -13.01
N LEU A 42 16.15 7.74 -12.02
CA LEU A 42 15.19 8.85 -11.95
C LEU A 42 15.69 10.03 -11.08
N LYS A 43 16.98 10.17 -10.84
CA LYS A 43 17.57 11.14 -9.90
C LYS A 43 17.20 12.59 -10.16
N ASP A 44 16.84 12.95 -11.37
CA ASP A 44 16.47 14.32 -11.74
C ASP A 44 15.05 14.68 -11.26
N ALA A 45 14.14 13.70 -11.14
CA ALA A 45 12.79 13.89 -10.63
C ALA A 45 12.57 13.32 -9.22
N ILE A 46 13.36 12.30 -8.82
CA ILE A 46 13.16 11.53 -7.60
C ILE A 46 14.34 11.68 -6.65
N SER A 47 14.06 11.65 -5.35
CA SER A 47 15.05 11.59 -4.28
C SER A 47 14.68 10.54 -3.25
N ASP A 48 15.65 9.80 -2.74
CA ASP A 48 15.54 8.94 -1.57
C ASP A 48 15.72 9.70 -0.24
N LYS A 49 16.13 10.97 -0.31
CA LYS A 49 16.43 11.82 0.86
C LYS A 49 15.40 12.92 1.03
N ILE A 50 14.95 13.07 2.28
CA ILE A 50 14.10 14.21 2.67
C ILE A 50 14.94 15.48 2.63
N GLN A 51 14.61 16.38 1.71
CA GLN A 51 15.26 17.69 1.57
C GLN A 51 14.31 18.79 2.00
N ARG A 52 14.79 19.76 2.79
CA ARG A 52 13.95 20.88 3.26
C ARG A 52 13.54 21.83 2.12
N ARG A 53 14.29 21.88 1.04
CA ARG A 53 14.01 22.67 -0.19
C ARG A 53 14.45 21.83 -1.38
N GLY A 54 13.58 20.97 -1.86
CA GLY A 54 13.86 20.10 -3.02
C GLY A 54 12.73 20.22 -4.05
N ASN A 55 13.10 20.24 -5.32
CA ASN A 55 12.14 20.23 -6.43
C ASN A 55 11.87 18.78 -6.92
N ARG A 56 12.21 17.78 -6.13
CA ARG A 56 12.08 16.35 -6.49
C ARG A 56 11.08 15.66 -5.60
N ILE A 57 10.37 14.69 -6.17
CA ILE A 57 9.49 13.79 -5.41
C ILE A 57 10.36 12.94 -4.48
N VAL A 58 10.00 12.89 -3.20
CA VAL A 58 10.69 12.00 -2.26
C VAL A 58 9.99 10.66 -2.25
N VAL A 59 10.72 9.59 -2.60
CA VAL A 59 10.27 8.20 -2.50
C VAL A 59 11.18 7.46 -1.52
N ASN A 60 10.65 7.08 -0.37
CA ASN A 60 11.36 6.38 0.69
C ASN A 60 10.35 5.61 1.56
N ASP A 61 10.83 4.85 2.54
CA ASP A 61 10.01 4.23 3.58
C ASP A 61 8.93 5.21 4.09
N SER A 62 7.69 4.80 3.97
CA SER A 62 6.51 5.63 4.27
C SER A 62 6.48 6.13 5.71
N LYS A 63 7.11 5.42 6.67
CA LYS A 63 7.22 5.82 8.08
C LYS A 63 8.17 7.00 8.27
N LYS A 64 9.15 7.19 7.36
CA LYS A 64 10.04 8.36 7.37
C LYS A 64 9.34 9.59 6.81
N LEU A 65 8.48 9.41 5.80
CA LEU A 65 7.75 10.50 5.14
C LEU A 65 6.55 10.99 5.94
N TYR A 66 5.87 10.08 6.62
CA TYR A 66 4.74 10.39 7.49
C TYR A 66 5.14 10.36 8.95
N GLN A 67 5.32 11.52 9.55
CA GLN A 67 5.50 11.69 10.98
C GLN A 67 4.41 12.63 11.52
N GLN A 68 4.00 12.47 12.78
CA GLN A 68 2.99 13.34 13.40
C GLN A 68 3.30 14.84 13.26
N LYS A 69 4.60 15.22 13.25
CA LYS A 69 5.05 16.61 13.12
C LYS A 69 5.03 17.13 11.68
N THR A 70 5.28 16.28 10.69
CA THR A 70 5.35 16.67 9.26
C THR A 70 4.03 16.47 8.54
N GLY A 71 3.12 15.68 9.12
CA GLY A 71 1.80 15.40 8.55
C GLY A 71 1.86 14.58 7.26
N LEU A 72 0.81 14.68 6.47
CA LEU A 72 0.57 13.88 5.27
C LEU A 72 1.21 14.47 3.99
N LYS A 73 1.63 15.74 4.04
CA LYS A 73 1.97 16.54 2.84
C LYS A 73 2.95 15.84 1.89
N MET A 74 4.11 15.41 2.38
CA MET A 74 5.15 14.79 1.51
C MET A 74 4.69 13.46 0.90
N LEU A 75 3.96 12.66 1.68
CA LEU A 75 3.40 11.41 1.22
C LEU A 75 2.32 11.65 0.14
N GLU A 76 1.47 12.64 0.36
CA GLU A 76 0.42 13.04 -0.57
C GLU A 76 0.98 13.60 -1.88
N GLU A 77 1.97 14.50 -1.79
CA GLU A 77 2.65 15.05 -2.96
C GLU A 77 3.22 13.94 -3.84
N ALA A 78 3.91 12.98 -3.25
CA ALA A 78 4.46 11.86 -4.01
C ALA A 78 3.35 10.99 -4.63
N VAL A 79 2.43 10.47 -3.81
CA VAL A 79 1.38 9.53 -4.28
C VAL A 79 0.52 10.16 -5.36
N LEU A 80 0.02 11.38 -5.14
CA LEU A 80 -0.84 12.05 -6.13
C LEU A 80 -0.09 12.43 -7.40
N SER A 81 1.21 12.75 -7.34
CA SER A 81 2.00 13.03 -8.56
C SER A 81 2.13 11.79 -9.45
N PHE A 82 2.34 10.61 -8.87
CA PHE A 82 2.35 9.35 -9.63
C PHE A 82 0.96 9.02 -10.21
N ILE A 83 -0.12 9.26 -9.46
CA ILE A 83 -1.48 9.06 -9.96
C ILE A 83 -1.78 10.02 -11.12
N TRP A 84 -1.47 11.30 -10.97
CA TRP A 84 -1.73 12.30 -12.01
C TRP A 84 -0.93 12.04 -13.28
N HIS A 85 0.30 11.54 -13.14
CA HIS A 85 1.09 11.10 -14.30
C HIS A 85 0.44 9.91 -15.02
N THR A 86 -0.08 8.91 -14.30
CA THR A 86 -0.53 7.64 -14.89
C THR A 86 -2.01 7.62 -15.27
N LYS A 87 -2.85 8.36 -14.55
CA LYS A 87 -4.32 8.28 -14.63
C LYS A 87 -5.01 9.63 -14.76
N GLY A 88 -4.27 10.74 -14.58
CA GLY A 88 -4.83 12.09 -14.55
C GLY A 88 -5.25 12.53 -13.15
N PRO A 89 -5.71 13.81 -13.04
CA PRO A 89 -6.08 14.42 -11.77
C PRO A 89 -7.23 13.68 -11.06
N VAL A 90 -7.08 13.46 -9.77
CA VAL A 90 -8.09 12.91 -8.87
C VAL A 90 -8.35 13.92 -7.76
N THR A 91 -9.60 14.25 -7.53
CA THR A 91 -10.01 15.32 -6.59
C THR A 91 -10.83 14.81 -5.40
N LYS A 92 -11.19 13.54 -5.39
CA LYS A 92 -11.94 12.89 -4.31
C LYS A 92 -11.29 11.58 -3.88
N PHE A 93 -11.40 11.26 -2.59
CA PHE A 93 -10.86 10.00 -2.08
C PHE A 93 -11.59 8.78 -2.63
N THR A 94 -12.91 8.85 -2.77
CA THR A 94 -13.70 7.77 -3.38
C THR A 94 -13.29 7.52 -4.83
N ASP A 95 -12.98 8.55 -5.62
CA ASP A 95 -12.49 8.39 -6.97
C ASP A 95 -11.10 7.76 -7.00
N LEU A 96 -10.21 8.12 -6.06
CA LEU A 96 -8.91 7.47 -5.90
C LEU A 96 -9.07 5.97 -5.60
N LEU A 97 -10.01 5.59 -4.72
CA LEU A 97 -10.28 4.19 -4.42
C LEU A 97 -10.81 3.43 -5.65
N LYS A 98 -11.78 3.99 -6.40
CA LYS A 98 -12.29 3.40 -7.66
C LYS A 98 -11.19 3.18 -8.68
N LEU A 99 -10.23 4.08 -8.73
CA LEU A 99 -9.12 4.02 -9.67
C LEU A 99 -8.09 2.93 -9.31
N LEU A 100 -7.87 2.71 -8.02
CA LEU A 100 -6.80 1.84 -7.52
C LEU A 100 -7.29 0.47 -7.04
N SER A 101 -8.59 0.26 -6.84
CA SER A 101 -9.13 -0.98 -6.28
C SER A 101 -10.46 -1.39 -6.93
N ASP A 102 -10.75 -2.68 -6.85
CA ASP A 102 -12.02 -3.24 -7.29
C ASP A 102 -13.01 -3.27 -6.10
N TYR A 103 -13.22 -2.13 -5.42
CA TYR A 103 -14.15 -2.09 -4.30
C TYR A 103 -15.56 -1.70 -4.76
N ASP A 104 -16.54 -2.22 -4.05
CA ASP A 104 -17.93 -1.80 -4.14
C ASP A 104 -18.22 -0.76 -3.04
N GLU A 105 -18.94 0.32 -3.36
CA GLU A 105 -19.31 1.36 -2.39
C GLU A 105 -20.13 0.80 -1.24
N ASP A 106 -20.92 -0.23 -1.46
CA ASP A 106 -21.75 -0.91 -0.46
C ASP A 106 -20.93 -1.47 0.73
N VAL A 107 -19.63 -1.68 0.51
CA VAL A 107 -18.72 -2.11 1.59
C VAL A 107 -18.71 -1.10 2.75
N PHE A 108 -18.96 0.18 2.47
CA PHE A 108 -18.98 1.25 3.46
C PHE A 108 -20.29 1.39 4.22
N ASP A 109 -21.36 0.77 3.79
CA ASP A 109 -22.67 0.88 4.42
C ASP A 109 -22.69 0.44 5.90
N LYS A 110 -21.80 -0.49 6.23
CA LYS A 110 -21.63 -0.99 7.61
C LYS A 110 -20.86 -0.03 8.52
N TYR A 111 -20.19 0.98 7.95
CA TYR A 111 -19.26 1.85 8.67
C TYR A 111 -19.76 3.29 8.72
N PRO A 112 -20.37 3.76 9.82
CA PRO A 112 -20.93 5.12 9.92
C PRO A 112 -19.92 6.24 9.66
N TRP A 113 -18.62 5.95 9.82
CA TRP A 113 -17.54 6.89 9.56
C TRP A 113 -17.08 6.94 8.10
N TYR A 114 -17.53 6.03 7.26
CA TYR A 114 -17.24 6.01 5.81
C TYR A 114 -18.51 6.26 4.98
N LYS A 115 -19.67 5.75 5.41
CA LYS A 115 -20.94 5.83 4.67
C LYS A 115 -21.29 7.28 4.32
N GLY A 116 -21.39 7.57 3.01
CA GLY A 116 -21.74 8.88 2.50
C GLY A 116 -20.75 10.00 2.82
N ARG A 117 -19.50 9.65 3.15
CA ARG A 117 -18.43 10.59 3.49
C ARG A 117 -17.30 10.48 2.50
N ASP A 118 -16.70 11.61 2.18
CA ASP A 118 -15.57 11.70 1.27
C ASP A 118 -14.56 12.75 1.75
N LEU A 119 -13.42 12.82 1.09
CA LEU A 119 -12.40 13.85 1.29
C LEU A 119 -12.06 14.49 -0.05
N ASP A 120 -11.97 15.81 -0.06
CA ASP A 120 -11.35 16.54 -1.15
C ASP A 120 -9.84 16.29 -1.14
N LEU A 121 -9.28 16.00 -2.32
CA LEU A 121 -7.85 15.79 -2.52
C LEU A 121 -7.26 16.94 -3.36
N PRO A 122 -6.08 17.42 -3.00
CA PRO A 122 -5.23 17.03 -1.88
C PRO A 122 -5.74 17.55 -0.52
N VAL A 123 -5.52 16.79 0.57
CA VAL A 123 -5.93 17.19 1.94
C VAL A 123 -4.86 18.00 2.69
N ALA A 124 -3.60 17.94 2.27
CA ALA A 124 -2.46 18.54 2.98
C ALA A 124 -1.50 19.31 2.08
N SER A 125 -1.56 19.11 0.77
CA SER A 125 -0.72 19.79 -0.22
C SER A 125 -1.56 20.72 -1.11
N ASN A 126 -0.97 21.25 -2.16
CA ASN A 126 -1.68 22.03 -3.17
C ASN A 126 -1.52 21.42 -4.56
N VAL A 127 -2.51 21.69 -5.40
CA VAL A 127 -2.63 21.20 -6.77
C VAL A 127 -1.40 21.55 -7.61
N SER A 128 -0.90 22.78 -7.52
CA SER A 128 0.23 23.24 -8.33
C SER A 128 1.53 22.47 -8.03
N ALA A 129 1.78 22.15 -6.75
CA ALA A 129 2.96 21.35 -6.37
C ALA A 129 2.88 19.94 -6.96
N ILE A 130 1.71 19.32 -6.88
CA ILE A 130 1.47 17.96 -7.41
C ILE A 130 1.62 17.94 -8.94
N MET A 131 1.07 18.94 -9.65
CA MET A 131 1.23 19.09 -11.10
C MET A 131 2.70 19.20 -11.50
N ASN A 132 3.44 20.11 -10.84
CA ASN A 132 4.86 20.30 -11.14
C ASN A 132 5.68 19.02 -10.94
N TYR A 133 5.41 18.26 -9.88
CA TYR A 133 6.06 16.97 -9.64
C TYR A 133 5.66 15.91 -10.67
N ALA A 134 4.38 15.85 -11.05
CA ALA A 134 3.89 14.92 -12.07
C ALA A 134 4.54 15.19 -13.44
N ASP A 135 4.65 16.45 -13.83
CA ASP A 135 5.29 16.87 -15.10
C ASP A 135 6.80 16.58 -15.09
N LEU A 136 7.48 16.88 -13.98
CA LEU A 136 8.90 16.60 -13.82
C LEU A 136 9.16 15.08 -13.91
N PHE A 137 8.34 14.28 -13.22
CA PHE A 137 8.44 12.82 -13.29
C PHE A 137 8.18 12.31 -14.71
N LYS A 138 7.13 12.81 -15.38
CA LYS A 138 6.79 12.43 -16.76
C LYS A 138 7.96 12.67 -17.71
N HIS A 139 8.54 13.86 -17.65
CA HIS A 139 9.68 14.22 -18.49
C HIS A 139 10.89 13.30 -18.24
N THR A 140 11.25 13.10 -16.97
CA THR A 140 12.38 12.25 -16.59
C THR A 140 12.14 10.80 -16.96
N ALA A 141 10.94 10.28 -16.73
CA ALA A 141 10.58 8.89 -17.04
C ALA A 141 10.69 8.58 -18.53
N VAL A 142 10.22 9.50 -19.38
CA VAL A 142 10.36 9.38 -20.85
C VAL A 142 11.82 9.38 -21.26
N LEU A 143 12.65 10.30 -20.74
CA LEU A 143 14.07 10.37 -21.07
C LEU A 143 14.86 9.13 -20.63
N GLN A 144 14.43 8.48 -19.56
CA GLN A 144 15.09 7.32 -18.98
C GLN A 144 14.44 5.98 -19.37
N ASP A 145 13.49 5.99 -20.31
CA ASP A 145 12.71 4.80 -20.74
C ASP A 145 12.15 3.98 -19.55
N VAL A 146 11.67 4.68 -18.52
CA VAL A 146 11.01 4.09 -17.35
C VAL A 146 9.52 4.34 -17.44
N SER A 147 8.71 3.33 -17.19
CA SER A 147 7.26 3.43 -17.19
C SER A 147 6.62 2.83 -15.93
N ILE A 148 5.56 3.45 -15.44
CA ILE A 148 4.67 2.84 -14.46
C ILE A 148 3.57 2.15 -15.23
N LEU A 149 3.55 0.82 -15.19
CA LEU A 149 2.60 -0.01 -15.92
C LEU A 149 1.29 -0.20 -15.17
N GLU A 150 1.39 -0.37 -13.85
CA GLU A 150 0.22 -0.58 -12.99
C GLU A 150 0.48 -0.10 -11.56
N ILE A 151 -0.52 0.55 -10.98
CA ILE A 151 -0.63 0.79 -9.53
C ILE A 151 -2.01 0.28 -9.13
N LYS A 152 -2.05 -0.64 -8.17
CA LYS A 152 -3.30 -1.19 -7.65
C LYS A 152 -3.19 -1.40 -6.14
N SER A 153 -4.29 -1.17 -5.44
CA SER A 153 -4.39 -1.32 -3.99
C SER A 153 -5.55 -2.23 -3.64
N HIS A 154 -5.40 -3.01 -2.58
CA HIS A 154 -6.46 -3.78 -1.98
C HIS A 154 -6.58 -3.35 -0.51
N PHE A 155 -7.80 -3.12 -0.04
CA PHE A 155 -8.02 -2.80 1.36
C PHE A 155 -9.08 -3.72 1.97
N LEU A 156 -8.91 -3.99 3.26
CA LEU A 156 -9.87 -4.75 4.06
C LEU A 156 -10.32 -3.87 5.22
N CYS A 157 -11.63 -3.69 5.35
CA CYS A 157 -12.23 -3.04 6.50
C CYS A 157 -12.27 -4.01 7.71
N VAL A 158 -12.53 -3.46 8.91
CA VAL A 158 -12.37 -4.20 10.17
C VAL A 158 -13.18 -5.51 10.21
N SER A 159 -14.46 -5.50 9.79
CA SER A 159 -15.28 -6.73 9.83
C SER A 159 -14.75 -7.81 8.89
N GLU A 160 -14.20 -7.41 7.75
CA GLU A 160 -13.62 -8.36 6.80
C GLU A 160 -12.31 -8.96 7.32
N ILE A 161 -11.48 -8.12 7.97
CA ILE A 161 -10.27 -8.60 8.67
C ILE A 161 -10.64 -9.64 9.74
N ASN A 162 -11.64 -9.31 10.57
CA ASN A 162 -12.09 -10.19 11.64
C ASN A 162 -12.61 -11.53 11.07
N ARG A 163 -13.48 -11.46 10.06
CA ARG A 163 -14.01 -12.63 9.36
C ARG A 163 -12.90 -13.54 8.79
N GLN A 164 -11.88 -12.96 8.15
CA GLN A 164 -10.78 -13.73 7.58
C GLN A 164 -9.91 -14.36 8.66
N ILE A 165 -9.63 -13.63 9.75
CA ILE A 165 -8.86 -14.18 10.87
C ILE A 165 -9.61 -15.32 11.57
N GLU A 166 -10.94 -15.18 11.75
CA GLU A 166 -11.77 -16.25 12.31
C GLU A 166 -11.77 -17.51 11.44
N LEU A 167 -11.89 -17.38 10.13
CA LEU A 167 -11.86 -18.51 9.19
C LEU A 167 -10.49 -19.19 9.14
N ASP A 168 -9.42 -18.45 9.21
CA ASP A 168 -8.05 -18.95 9.04
C ASP A 168 -7.39 -19.35 10.36
N GLY A 169 -7.94 -18.93 11.50
CA GLY A 169 -7.33 -19.08 12.83
C GLY A 169 -5.96 -18.39 12.98
N ASN A 170 -5.55 -17.58 11.98
CA ASN A 170 -4.18 -17.03 11.95
C ASN A 170 -4.10 -15.71 11.17
N LYS A 171 -3.79 -14.65 11.88
CA LYS A 171 -3.61 -13.30 11.31
C LYS A 171 -2.48 -13.22 10.26
N SER A 172 -1.44 -14.05 10.35
CA SER A 172 -0.34 -14.00 9.38
C SER A 172 -0.76 -14.49 7.98
N LEU A 173 -1.84 -15.28 7.89
CA LEU A 173 -2.40 -15.71 6.62
C LEU A 173 -3.19 -14.59 5.92
N LEU A 174 -3.76 -13.64 6.67
CA LEU A 174 -4.44 -12.47 6.10
C LEU A 174 -3.50 -11.68 5.16
N LEU A 175 -2.31 -11.35 5.64
CA LEU A 175 -1.32 -10.61 4.86
C LEU A 175 -0.88 -11.43 3.64
N PHE A 176 -0.59 -12.71 3.82
CA PHE A 176 -0.18 -13.58 2.73
C PHE A 176 -1.28 -13.72 1.65
N LYS A 177 -2.53 -13.96 2.05
CA LYS A 177 -3.67 -14.08 1.10
C LYS A 177 -3.91 -12.78 0.33
N SER A 178 -3.78 -11.63 0.99
CA SER A 178 -3.85 -10.34 0.30
C SER A 178 -2.71 -10.17 -0.71
N CYS A 179 -1.49 -10.59 -0.35
CA CYS A 179 -0.33 -10.57 -1.23
C CYS A 179 -0.50 -11.50 -2.45
N ILE A 180 -1.02 -12.71 -2.25
CA ILE A 180 -1.28 -13.69 -3.32
C ILE A 180 -2.21 -13.13 -4.39
N ARG A 181 -3.22 -12.33 -4.03
CA ARG A 181 -4.09 -11.67 -5.00
C ARG A 181 -3.28 -10.83 -6.00
N HIS A 182 -2.38 -9.99 -5.49
CA HIS A 182 -1.51 -9.17 -6.33
C HIS A 182 -0.49 -10.01 -7.12
N LEU A 183 0.07 -11.06 -6.52
CA LEU A 183 0.99 -11.96 -7.21
C LEU A 183 0.33 -12.68 -8.39
N LYS A 184 -0.91 -13.16 -8.23
CA LYS A 184 -1.68 -13.79 -9.31
C LYS A 184 -1.94 -12.82 -10.45
N GLU A 185 -2.37 -11.59 -10.16
CA GLU A 185 -2.58 -10.55 -11.17
C GLU A 185 -1.27 -10.23 -11.92
N ILE A 186 -0.14 -10.10 -11.23
CA ILE A 186 1.17 -9.87 -11.87
C ILE A 186 1.55 -11.06 -12.75
N PHE A 187 1.36 -12.27 -12.29
CA PHE A 187 1.66 -13.48 -13.06
C PHE A 187 0.79 -13.61 -14.31
N GLU A 188 -0.50 -13.29 -14.21
CA GLU A 188 -1.45 -13.33 -15.32
C GLU A 188 -1.14 -12.26 -16.36
N HIS A 189 -0.92 -11.03 -15.95
CA HIS A 189 -0.74 -9.91 -16.87
C HIS A 189 0.68 -9.83 -17.45
N TYR A 190 1.69 -10.12 -16.62
CA TYR A 190 3.09 -9.86 -16.96
C TYR A 190 3.97 -11.11 -17.01
N GLY A 191 3.48 -12.30 -16.66
CA GLY A 191 4.28 -13.52 -16.57
C GLY A 191 5.03 -13.90 -17.86
N LYS A 192 4.53 -13.49 -19.04
CA LYS A 192 5.25 -13.66 -20.32
C LYS A 192 6.54 -12.85 -20.40
N HIS A 193 6.65 -11.77 -19.64
CA HIS A 193 7.82 -10.89 -19.57
C HIS A 193 8.75 -11.21 -18.38
N LYS A 194 8.49 -12.31 -17.66
CA LYS A 194 9.31 -12.78 -16.53
C LYS A 194 9.56 -11.70 -15.48
N PRO A 195 8.48 -11.09 -14.88
CA PRO A 195 8.64 -10.01 -13.92
C PRO A 195 9.40 -10.48 -12.67
N LYS A 196 10.18 -9.54 -12.10
CA LYS A 196 10.78 -9.68 -10.77
C LYS A 196 9.92 -8.96 -9.75
N VAL A 197 9.39 -9.68 -8.76
CA VAL A 197 8.52 -9.13 -7.72
C VAL A 197 9.25 -9.07 -6.39
N LEU A 198 9.29 -7.89 -5.77
CA LEU A 198 10.01 -7.57 -4.54
C LEU A 198 8.99 -7.20 -3.46
N ILE A 199 8.98 -7.95 -2.37
CA ILE A 199 7.95 -7.89 -1.33
C ILE A 199 8.62 -7.71 0.02
N ASP A 200 8.10 -6.82 0.88
CA ASP A 200 8.56 -6.80 2.26
C ASP A 200 8.14 -8.08 3.01
N LYS A 201 9.02 -8.61 3.86
CA LYS A 201 8.76 -9.87 4.55
C LYS A 201 7.57 -9.77 5.48
N HIS A 202 6.74 -10.80 5.49
CA HIS A 202 5.56 -10.89 6.33
C HIS A 202 5.94 -11.27 7.78
N GLY A 203 6.37 -10.30 8.55
CA GLY A 203 6.83 -10.51 9.92
C GLY A 203 8.02 -11.48 9.99
N GLY A 204 7.97 -12.48 10.88
CA GLY A 204 9.03 -13.48 11.04
C GLY A 204 9.00 -14.66 10.08
N ARG A 205 8.14 -14.65 9.03
CA ARG A 205 8.00 -15.78 8.11
C ARG A 205 9.21 -15.89 7.17
N ASN A 206 9.82 -17.07 7.10
CA ASN A 206 10.96 -17.35 6.22
C ASN A 206 10.59 -18.33 5.09
N TYR A 207 9.58 -19.17 5.28
CA TYR A 207 9.22 -20.27 4.38
C TYR A 207 7.87 -19.98 3.72
N TYR A 208 7.85 -19.88 2.39
CA TYR A 208 6.66 -19.54 1.60
C TYR A 208 6.33 -20.58 0.54
N GLU A 209 7.23 -21.55 0.25
CA GLU A 209 7.09 -22.51 -0.84
C GLU A 209 5.75 -23.24 -0.82
N ASN A 210 5.39 -23.86 0.31
CA ASN A 210 4.12 -24.58 0.43
C ASN A 210 2.90 -23.67 0.22
N LEU A 211 2.95 -22.43 0.75
CA LEU A 211 1.85 -21.49 0.58
C LEU A 211 1.74 -20.98 -0.87
N LEU A 212 2.86 -20.77 -1.55
CA LEU A 212 2.87 -20.40 -2.97
C LEU A 212 2.35 -21.56 -3.83
N SER A 213 2.84 -22.79 -3.61
CA SER A 213 2.41 -23.98 -4.35
C SER A 213 0.90 -24.25 -4.23
N GLN A 214 0.32 -24.07 -3.05
CA GLN A 214 -1.11 -24.20 -2.83
C GLN A 214 -1.96 -23.14 -3.56
N ASN A 215 -1.37 -22.01 -3.90
CA ASN A 215 -2.07 -20.89 -4.51
C ASN A 215 -1.82 -20.72 -6.01
N PHE A 216 -0.78 -21.34 -6.55
CA PHE A 216 -0.44 -21.31 -7.99
C PHE A 216 -0.64 -22.70 -8.60
N GLU A 217 -1.91 -23.14 -8.66
CA GLU A 217 -2.30 -24.42 -9.26
C GLU A 217 -1.84 -24.48 -10.74
N GLY A 218 -1.32 -25.64 -11.14
CA GLY A 218 -0.77 -25.84 -12.49
C GLY A 218 0.56 -25.13 -12.77
N CYS A 219 1.15 -24.50 -11.76
CA CYS A 219 2.50 -23.94 -11.85
C CYS A 219 3.49 -24.77 -11.02
N LYS A 220 4.74 -24.80 -11.49
CA LYS A 220 5.87 -25.26 -10.69
C LYS A 220 6.35 -24.09 -9.83
N VAL A 221 6.55 -24.34 -8.54
CA VAL A 221 7.16 -23.39 -7.61
C VAL A 221 8.49 -23.97 -7.15
N ASP A 222 9.58 -23.31 -7.52
CA ASP A 222 10.93 -23.71 -7.15
C ASP A 222 11.45 -22.74 -6.08
N SER A 223 11.84 -23.26 -4.92
CA SER A 223 12.54 -22.49 -3.90
C SER A 223 14.02 -22.33 -4.31
N ILE A 224 14.47 -21.12 -4.49
CA ILE A 224 15.87 -20.80 -4.80
C ILE A 224 16.64 -20.59 -3.50
N THR A 225 16.05 -19.89 -2.56
CA THR A 225 16.59 -19.68 -1.22
C THR A 225 15.46 -19.43 -0.24
N GLU A 226 15.60 -19.95 0.97
CA GLU A 226 14.67 -19.66 2.08
C GLU A 226 15.44 -19.34 3.35
N GLY A 227 15.15 -18.22 3.98
CA GLY A 227 15.80 -17.83 5.21
C GLY A 227 15.75 -16.34 5.50
N ASN A 228 16.54 -15.93 6.45
CA ASN A 228 16.74 -14.53 6.82
C ASN A 228 18.07 -14.05 6.19
N PRO A 229 18.13 -12.89 5.49
CA PRO A 229 17.05 -11.87 5.35
C PRO A 229 16.17 -12.03 4.11
N LEU A 230 16.37 -13.07 3.30
CA LEU A 230 15.81 -13.21 1.94
C LEU A 230 15.20 -14.59 1.74
N SER A 231 14.04 -14.65 1.09
CA SER A 231 13.46 -15.88 0.55
C SER A 231 13.03 -15.62 -0.89
N THR A 232 13.52 -16.41 -1.84
CA THR A 232 13.32 -16.23 -3.29
C THR A 232 12.78 -17.49 -3.92
N TYR A 233 11.80 -17.31 -4.80
CA TYR A 233 11.08 -18.37 -5.50
C TYR A 233 10.97 -18.06 -6.97
N ASN A 234 10.96 -19.12 -7.78
CA ASN A 234 10.56 -19.07 -9.16
C ASN A 234 9.20 -19.76 -9.33
N ILE A 235 8.24 -19.04 -9.89
CA ILE A 235 6.90 -19.56 -10.21
C ILE A 235 6.78 -19.61 -11.72
N ASN A 236 6.56 -20.79 -12.29
CA ASN A 236 6.50 -20.95 -13.74
C ASN A 236 5.47 -22.00 -14.18
N ASN A 237 4.98 -21.81 -15.39
CA ASN A 237 4.27 -22.82 -16.18
C ASN A 237 4.79 -22.76 -17.63
N GLU A 238 4.16 -23.48 -18.56
CA GLU A 238 4.60 -23.54 -19.96
C GLU A 238 4.79 -22.15 -20.62
N ASN A 239 3.96 -21.17 -20.25
CA ASN A 239 3.87 -19.88 -20.96
C ASN A 239 4.30 -18.67 -20.14
N ARG A 240 4.46 -18.81 -18.83
CA ARG A 240 4.70 -17.70 -17.90
C ARG A 240 5.72 -18.07 -16.84
N LYS A 241 6.51 -17.08 -16.45
CA LYS A 241 7.48 -17.18 -15.37
C LYS A 241 7.48 -15.91 -14.55
N MET A 242 7.71 -16.02 -13.25
CA MET A 242 7.83 -14.88 -12.32
C MET A 242 8.83 -15.22 -11.22
N ASP A 243 9.74 -14.29 -10.93
CA ASP A 243 10.64 -14.40 -9.79
C ASP A 243 10.07 -13.58 -8.63
N VAL A 244 9.88 -14.21 -7.46
CA VAL A 244 9.30 -13.59 -6.27
C VAL A 244 10.31 -13.61 -5.14
N SER A 245 10.58 -12.45 -4.55
CA SER A 245 11.51 -12.31 -3.41
C SER A 245 10.83 -11.64 -2.23
N PHE A 246 10.82 -12.31 -1.09
CA PHE A 246 10.42 -11.75 0.21
C PHE A 246 11.68 -11.30 0.96
N ILE A 247 11.80 -10.00 1.25
CA ILE A 247 13.05 -9.36 1.68
C ILE A 247 12.79 -8.49 2.90
N ILE A 248 13.60 -8.61 3.95
CA ILE A 248 13.50 -7.73 5.13
C ILE A 248 13.87 -6.29 4.73
N GLY A 249 12.94 -5.36 4.98
CA GLY A 249 13.10 -3.95 4.68
C GLY A 249 13.19 -3.67 3.17
N ALA A 250 12.40 -4.39 2.37
CA ALA A 250 12.34 -4.19 0.92
C ALA A 250 11.89 -2.77 0.56
N ASP A 251 11.01 -2.17 1.35
CA ASP A 251 10.53 -0.79 1.24
C ASP A 251 11.63 0.27 1.36
N SER A 252 12.72 -0.04 2.03
CA SER A 252 13.88 0.85 2.16
C SER A 252 14.98 0.61 1.11
N LYS A 253 14.89 -0.48 0.34
CA LYS A 253 15.94 -0.95 -0.59
C LYS A 253 15.52 -0.90 -2.05
N TYR A 254 14.23 -1.03 -2.33
CA TYR A 254 13.71 -1.18 -3.70
C TYR A 254 12.61 -0.16 -3.98
N PHE A 255 12.81 0.61 -5.02
CA PHE A 255 11.92 1.70 -5.40
C PHE A 255 10.45 1.29 -5.56
N PRO A 256 10.09 0.22 -6.31
CA PRO A 256 8.70 -0.16 -6.48
C PRO A 256 8.04 -0.60 -5.17
N THR A 257 8.79 -1.22 -4.24
CA THR A 257 8.28 -1.60 -2.91
C THR A 257 8.12 -0.37 -2.02
N ALA A 258 9.08 0.57 -2.04
CA ALA A 258 8.95 1.86 -1.34
C ALA A 258 7.70 2.62 -1.80
N LEU A 259 7.49 2.68 -3.12
CA LEU A 259 6.32 3.35 -3.68
C LEU A 259 5.03 2.64 -3.32
N ALA A 260 4.97 1.30 -3.35
CA ALA A 260 3.83 0.51 -2.89
C ALA A 260 3.51 0.77 -1.40
N SER A 261 4.54 0.82 -0.54
CA SER A 261 4.44 1.23 0.87
C SER A 261 3.77 2.59 1.04
N MET A 262 4.19 3.56 0.23
CA MET A 262 3.64 4.92 0.28
C MET A 262 2.16 4.95 -0.14
N PHE A 263 1.77 4.23 -1.19
CA PHE A 263 0.36 4.10 -1.59
C PHE A 263 -0.49 3.48 -0.48
N SER A 264 -0.04 2.36 0.07
CA SER A 264 -0.73 1.68 1.17
C SER A 264 -0.89 2.60 2.39
N LYS A 265 0.16 3.32 2.74
CA LYS A 265 0.16 4.26 3.87
C LYS A 265 -0.78 5.45 3.61
N TYR A 266 -0.72 6.06 2.42
CA TYR A 266 -1.56 7.21 2.08
C TYR A 266 -3.05 6.88 2.12
N ILE A 267 -3.46 5.80 1.44
CA ILE A 267 -4.84 5.34 1.44
C ILE A 267 -5.32 5.07 2.88
N ARG A 268 -4.51 4.37 3.68
CA ARG A 268 -4.84 4.10 5.08
C ARG A 268 -5.01 5.38 5.90
N GLU A 269 -4.17 6.38 5.72
CA GLU A 269 -4.27 7.65 6.46
C GLU A 269 -5.51 8.45 6.07
N LEU A 270 -5.97 8.40 4.80
CA LEU A 270 -7.24 8.99 4.39
C LEU A 270 -8.43 8.32 5.07
N PHE A 271 -8.46 6.99 5.15
CA PHE A 271 -9.45 6.26 5.93
C PHE A 271 -9.44 6.65 7.42
N ILE A 272 -8.26 6.74 8.03
CA ILE A 272 -8.11 7.15 9.43
C ILE A 272 -8.56 8.60 9.64
N LYS A 273 -8.37 9.47 8.66
CA LYS A 273 -8.86 10.86 8.69
C LYS A 273 -10.39 10.91 8.70
N LEU A 274 -11.08 10.14 7.85
CA LEU A 274 -12.53 10.01 7.86
C LEU A 274 -13.03 9.43 9.19
N PHE A 275 -12.39 8.39 9.68
CA PHE A 275 -12.70 7.78 10.97
C PHE A 275 -12.61 8.79 12.12
N ASN A 276 -11.51 9.51 12.23
CA ASN A 276 -11.32 10.50 13.28
C ASN A 276 -12.32 11.64 13.18
N SER A 277 -12.59 12.18 11.98
CA SER A 277 -13.53 13.28 11.80
C SER A 277 -14.97 12.90 12.19
N PHE A 278 -15.39 11.66 11.95
CA PHE A 278 -16.68 11.18 12.41
C PHE A 278 -16.83 11.25 13.94
N TRP A 279 -15.81 10.79 14.66
CA TRP A 279 -15.85 10.74 16.13
C TRP A 279 -15.63 12.11 16.77
N GLN A 280 -14.77 12.95 16.21
CA GLN A 280 -14.50 14.31 16.72
C GLN A 280 -15.71 15.23 16.68
N VAL A 281 -16.60 15.07 15.70
CA VAL A 281 -17.89 15.81 15.66
C VAL A 281 -18.83 15.39 16.79
N LYS A 282 -18.67 14.18 17.36
CA LYS A 282 -19.58 13.58 18.34
C LYS A 282 -19.05 13.65 19.77
N VAL A 283 -17.75 13.73 19.93
CA VAL A 283 -17.07 13.75 21.23
C VAL A 283 -16.18 14.98 21.29
N GLN A 284 -16.53 15.90 22.19
CA GLN A 284 -15.78 17.13 22.39
C GLN A 284 -14.34 16.84 22.83
N ASP A 285 -13.36 17.61 22.33
CA ASP A 285 -11.93 17.53 22.66
C ASP A 285 -11.30 16.15 22.42
N LEU A 286 -11.93 15.31 21.59
CA LEU A 286 -11.39 13.99 21.24
C LEU A 286 -10.08 14.10 20.47
N LYS A 287 -9.00 13.62 21.06
CA LYS A 287 -7.72 13.52 20.35
C LYS A 287 -7.80 12.41 19.30
N PRO A 288 -7.37 12.68 18.05
CA PRO A 288 -7.39 11.68 16.98
C PRO A 288 -6.55 10.46 17.34
N THR A 289 -6.82 9.35 16.69
CA THR A 289 -6.06 8.10 16.85
C THR A 289 -5.42 7.68 15.52
N ALA A 290 -4.24 7.06 15.59
CA ALA A 290 -3.63 6.33 14.49
C ALA A 290 -4.04 4.83 14.49
N GLY A 291 -4.79 4.40 15.50
CA GLY A 291 -5.34 3.06 15.64
C GLY A 291 -4.40 2.01 16.24
N TYR A 292 -3.18 2.35 16.66
CA TYR A 292 -2.26 1.41 17.31
C TYR A 292 -2.72 1.07 18.75
N PRO A 293 -2.31 -0.10 19.29
CA PRO A 293 -2.94 -0.68 20.48
C PRO A 293 -3.05 0.23 21.70
N GLU A 294 -2.01 0.98 22.05
CA GLU A 294 -2.03 1.87 23.21
C GLU A 294 -2.95 3.08 23.00
N ASP A 295 -2.80 3.73 21.85
CA ASP A 295 -3.60 4.87 21.47
C ASP A 295 -5.06 4.49 21.20
N ALA A 296 -5.29 3.30 20.65
CA ALA A 296 -6.64 2.75 20.45
C ALA A 296 -7.37 2.52 21.77
N ARG A 297 -6.70 2.04 22.83
CA ARG A 297 -7.30 1.87 24.16
C ARG A 297 -7.79 3.20 24.73
N ARG A 298 -6.96 4.24 24.70
CA ARG A 298 -7.35 5.60 25.09
C ARG A 298 -8.57 6.07 24.31
N PHE A 299 -8.50 5.96 22.96
CA PHE A 299 -9.55 6.42 22.08
C PHE A 299 -10.89 5.71 22.32
N LEU A 300 -10.87 4.37 22.43
CA LEU A 300 -12.06 3.56 22.71
C LEU A 300 -12.71 3.91 24.04
N SER A 301 -11.92 4.20 25.08
CA SER A 301 -12.44 4.69 26.37
C SER A 301 -13.15 6.03 26.22
N GLN A 302 -12.60 6.97 25.45
CA GLN A 302 -13.18 8.30 25.26
C GLN A 302 -14.47 8.29 24.44
N ILE A 303 -14.65 7.34 23.52
CA ILE A 303 -15.85 7.24 22.68
C ILE A 303 -16.93 6.30 23.26
N HIS A 304 -16.67 5.63 24.38
CA HIS A 304 -17.49 4.53 24.93
C HIS A 304 -18.99 4.86 25.00
N ASP A 305 -19.36 5.98 25.60
CA ASP A 305 -20.77 6.35 25.81
C ASP A 305 -21.50 6.67 24.50
N ILE A 306 -20.82 7.40 23.61
CA ILE A 306 -21.37 7.74 22.29
C ILE A 306 -21.47 6.49 21.42
N ARG A 307 -20.46 5.62 21.46
CA ARG A 307 -20.49 4.35 20.77
C ARG A 307 -21.68 3.48 21.17
N SER A 308 -21.93 3.37 22.49
CA SER A 308 -23.07 2.62 23.04
C SER A 308 -24.42 3.21 22.58
N LYS A 309 -24.58 4.53 22.60
CA LYS A 309 -25.76 5.21 22.08
C LYS A 309 -25.99 4.99 20.58
N LEU A 310 -24.95 4.84 19.81
CA LEU A 310 -25.00 4.59 18.36
C LEU A 310 -25.10 3.10 18.01
N ASN A 311 -25.10 2.19 18.98
CA ASN A 311 -25.13 0.73 18.80
C ASN A 311 -24.02 0.22 17.87
N ILE A 312 -22.82 0.80 17.96
CA ILE A 312 -21.69 0.39 17.12
C ILE A 312 -21.02 -0.85 17.72
N SER A 313 -21.07 -1.97 16.99
CA SER A 313 -20.51 -3.25 17.43
C SER A 313 -18.98 -3.28 17.37
N ASP A 314 -18.37 -4.17 18.17
CA ASP A 314 -16.93 -4.43 18.14
C ASP A 314 -16.49 -4.95 16.78
N ASN A 315 -17.29 -5.77 16.13
CA ASN A 315 -16.94 -6.42 14.87
C ASN A 315 -16.59 -5.45 13.73
N ILE A 316 -17.20 -4.26 13.70
CA ILE A 316 -16.88 -3.24 12.68
C ILE A 316 -15.85 -2.22 13.13
N LEU A 317 -15.57 -2.15 14.44
CA LEU A 317 -14.72 -1.12 15.04
C LEU A 317 -13.35 -1.64 15.44
N ILE A 318 -13.29 -2.83 16.06
CA ILE A 318 -12.10 -3.39 16.73
C ILE A 318 -11.66 -4.65 15.99
N ARG A 319 -10.40 -4.70 15.62
CA ARG A 319 -9.81 -5.91 15.03
C ARG A 319 -9.51 -6.95 16.10
N VAL A 320 -9.85 -8.20 15.83
CA VAL A 320 -9.37 -9.35 16.61
C VAL A 320 -7.84 -9.47 16.48
N LYS A 321 -7.21 -10.01 17.50
CA LYS A 321 -5.74 -10.15 17.58
C LYS A 321 -5.24 -11.39 16.88
#